data_f1ae39601c0e2c96f1cea90f5621944a
#
_entry.id   f1ae39601c0e2c96f1cea90f5621944a
#
_cell.length_a   1.000
_cell.length_b   1.000
_cell.length_c   1.000
_cell.angle_alpha   90.00
_cell.angle_beta   90.00
_cell.angle_gamma   90.00
#
_symmetry.space_group_name_H-M   'P 1'
#
loop_
_entity.id
_entity.type
_entity.pdbx_description
1 polymer ?
#
loop_
_entity_poly.entity_id
_entity_poly.type
_entity_poly.pdbx_seq_one_letter_code
_entity_poly.pdbx_strand_id
1 'polypeptide(L)'
;MHRGAGPRAHMAIMAPTIKPVSFSQTWTFFEGKWHEGNVPIMGPRTHGAWLASTVFDGARAFEGVAPDLDRHCARVNQSAINFKLKPVVEPETWLALAREGISRFDANAELYIRPMYWAQTGSGGGVLFDPETTNWCLCIYVAPMPPTSGSAITLSPFRRPTMESAPVDCKAGCLYPNNSRALNEAQARGFNNCLMLDMLGNVAEFGNSNVFMAKDGVVLTPAPNGTFLNGITRQRVIDLLRADGVTVVEKTLKYADFQGADEIFSSGNFAKVAPVIRIDDRSLQPGPFYSRARKLYWDFAHA
;
A
#
# COMPACT_ATOMS: atom_id res chain seq x y z
N MET A 1 -48.34 46.96 20.55
CA MET A 1 -48.30 45.61 21.15
C MET A 1 -47.14 44.84 20.55
N HIS A 2 -45.96 44.87 21.19
CA HIS A 2 -44.80 44.08 20.76
C HIS A 2 -44.92 42.68 21.40
N ARG A 3 -45.07 41.67 20.55
CA ARG A 3 -44.94 40.26 20.99
C ARG A 3 -43.46 39.93 21.04
N GLY A 4 -42.95 39.69 22.25
CA GLY A 4 -41.59 39.21 22.52
C GLY A 4 -41.41 37.82 21.97
N ALA A 5 -40.34 37.63 21.20
CA ALA A 5 -39.87 36.32 20.76
C ALA A 5 -39.29 35.59 22.00
N GLY A 6 -39.90 34.51 22.41
CA GLY A 6 -39.38 33.65 23.47
C GLY A 6 -38.02 33.03 23.11
N PRO A 7 -37.21 32.64 24.12
CA PRO A 7 -35.89 32.07 23.89
C PRO A 7 -35.99 30.76 23.11
N ARG A 8 -35.29 30.67 21.95
CA ARG A 8 -35.11 29.41 21.22
C ARG A 8 -34.31 28.45 22.11
N ALA A 9 -34.94 27.37 22.51
CA ALA A 9 -34.26 26.28 23.20
C ALA A 9 -33.11 25.76 22.29
N HIS A 10 -31.86 25.96 22.70
CA HIS A 10 -30.73 25.30 22.10
C HIS A 10 -30.85 23.80 22.40
N MET A 11 -31.25 23.02 21.42
CA MET A 11 -31.20 21.57 21.49
C MET A 11 -29.72 21.18 21.60
N ALA A 12 -29.29 20.71 22.77
CA ALA A 12 -27.96 20.21 22.98
C ALA A 12 -27.76 18.98 22.07
N ILE A 13 -27.00 19.13 20.99
CA ILE A 13 -26.61 18.02 20.15
C ILE A 13 -25.62 17.19 20.96
N MET A 14 -26.04 16.05 21.48
CA MET A 14 -25.11 15.10 22.07
C MET A 14 -24.23 14.56 20.96
N ALA A 15 -22.93 14.92 20.95
CA ALA A 15 -21.95 14.36 20.04
C ALA A 15 -21.85 12.84 20.31
N PRO A 16 -21.86 12.00 19.27
CA PRO A 16 -21.66 10.56 19.45
C PRO A 16 -20.29 10.29 20.09
N THR A 17 -20.25 9.39 21.05
CA THR A 17 -19.00 8.99 21.70
C THR A 17 -18.17 8.21 20.72
N ILE A 18 -17.05 8.81 20.26
CA ILE A 18 -16.07 8.14 19.40
C ILE A 18 -15.23 7.24 20.30
N LYS A 19 -15.13 5.95 19.94
CA LYS A 19 -14.23 5.03 20.65
C LYS A 19 -12.79 5.52 20.54
N PRO A 20 -12.03 5.59 21.65
CA PRO A 20 -10.61 5.91 21.59
C PRO A 20 -9.87 4.91 20.68
N VAL A 21 -9.06 5.40 19.76
CA VAL A 21 -8.19 4.60 18.92
C VAL A 21 -6.78 4.67 19.50
N SER A 22 -6.20 3.52 19.86
CA SER A 22 -4.80 3.42 20.23
C SER A 22 -3.98 3.04 18.98
N PHE A 23 -2.85 3.71 18.80
CA PHE A 23 -1.86 3.39 17.78
C PHE A 23 -0.69 2.65 18.45
N SER A 24 0.00 1.78 17.70
CA SER A 24 1.28 1.21 18.11
C SER A 24 2.32 2.33 18.30
N GLN A 25 3.46 2.01 18.93
CA GLN A 25 4.56 2.96 19.06
C GLN A 25 4.85 3.58 17.69
N THR A 26 4.83 4.89 17.64
CA THR A 26 4.91 5.68 16.40
C THR A 26 5.82 6.87 16.61
N TRP A 27 6.62 7.20 15.60
CA TRP A 27 7.34 8.46 15.48
C TRP A 27 6.99 9.11 14.14
N THR A 28 6.67 10.40 14.19
CA THR A 28 6.34 11.20 13.01
C THR A 28 7.30 12.37 12.89
N PHE A 29 8.04 12.42 11.77
CA PHE A 29 8.81 13.60 11.39
C PHE A 29 7.89 14.57 10.65
N PHE A 30 7.68 15.74 11.21
CA PHE A 30 6.83 16.79 10.65
C PHE A 30 7.31 18.16 11.10
N GLU A 31 7.25 19.17 10.23
CA GLU A 31 7.73 20.53 10.52
C GLU A 31 9.17 20.59 11.08
N GLY A 32 10.07 19.80 10.48
CA GLY A 32 11.51 19.81 10.78
C GLY A 32 11.91 19.09 12.06
N LYS A 33 11.04 18.38 12.73
CA LYS A 33 11.34 17.64 13.97
C LYS A 33 10.57 16.35 14.13
N TRP A 34 11.10 15.46 14.96
CA TRP A 34 10.41 14.22 15.35
C TRP A 34 9.41 14.48 16.48
N HIS A 35 8.23 13.93 16.32
CA HIS A 35 7.19 13.89 17.33
C HIS A 35 6.86 12.44 17.68
N GLU A 36 6.68 12.15 18.95
CA GLU A 36 6.18 10.86 19.39
C GLU A 36 4.67 10.77 19.10
N GLY A 37 4.24 9.60 18.59
CA GLY A 37 2.85 9.30 18.32
C GLY A 37 2.35 9.67 16.92
N ASN A 38 1.08 9.39 16.71
CA ASN A 38 0.33 9.74 15.50
C ASN A 38 -0.19 11.17 15.61
N VAL A 39 0.62 12.14 15.19
CA VAL A 39 0.28 13.57 15.33
C VAL A 39 -0.70 14.05 14.26
N PRO A 40 -1.57 15.04 14.55
CA PRO A 40 -2.49 15.61 13.58
C PRO A 40 -1.71 16.49 12.58
N ILE A 41 -1.63 16.04 11.33
CA ILE A 41 -0.88 16.71 10.25
C ILE A 41 -1.78 17.41 9.22
N MET A 42 -3.08 17.18 9.27
CA MET A 42 -4.05 17.72 8.32
C MET A 42 -5.29 18.22 9.06
N GLY A 43 -5.79 19.39 8.65
CA GLY A 43 -7.08 19.90 9.06
C GLY A 43 -8.18 19.60 8.04
N PRO A 44 -9.46 19.85 8.36
CA PRO A 44 -10.59 19.54 7.47
C PRO A 44 -10.59 20.36 6.17
N ARG A 45 -9.83 21.45 6.08
CA ARG A 45 -9.66 22.26 4.87
C ARG A 45 -8.42 21.89 4.05
N THR A 46 -7.54 21.04 4.58
CA THR A 46 -6.37 20.56 3.81
C THR A 46 -6.85 19.75 2.61
N HIS A 47 -6.40 20.11 1.40
CA HIS A 47 -6.84 19.48 0.15
C HIS A 47 -6.59 17.96 0.16
N GLY A 48 -5.47 17.54 0.72
CA GLY A 48 -5.17 16.12 0.93
C GLY A 48 -6.19 15.39 1.81
N ALA A 49 -6.83 16.09 2.78
CA ALA A 49 -7.80 15.48 3.69
C ALA A 49 -9.18 15.31 3.06
N TRP A 50 -9.68 16.30 2.28
CA TRP A 50 -11.05 16.26 1.80
C TRP A 50 -11.19 15.81 0.32
N LEU A 51 -10.13 15.95 -0.50
CA LEU A 51 -10.11 15.50 -1.90
C LEU A 51 -9.01 14.48 -2.21
N ALA A 52 -8.37 13.93 -1.18
CA ALA A 52 -7.41 12.83 -1.29
C ALA A 52 -6.22 13.11 -2.22
N SER A 53 -5.77 14.37 -2.35
CA SER A 53 -4.56 14.74 -3.09
C SER A 53 -3.31 14.34 -2.31
N THR A 54 -3.13 13.03 -2.11
CA THR A 54 -2.05 12.45 -1.33
C THR A 54 -1.35 11.35 -2.10
N VAL A 55 -0.03 11.27 -1.97
CA VAL A 55 0.76 10.11 -2.36
C VAL A 55 1.61 9.67 -1.18
N PHE A 56 1.96 8.38 -1.16
CA PHE A 56 2.80 7.84 -0.11
C PHE A 56 3.63 6.68 -0.65
N ASP A 57 4.59 6.25 0.12
CA ASP A 57 5.22 4.96 -0.08
C ASP A 57 5.21 4.16 1.22
N GLY A 58 5.65 2.93 1.15
CA GLY A 58 5.76 2.07 2.31
C GLY A 58 6.99 1.20 2.17
N ALA A 59 7.91 1.32 3.12
CA ALA A 59 9.02 0.40 3.33
C ALA A 59 8.83 -0.37 4.64
N ARG A 60 9.65 -1.39 4.87
CA ARG A 60 9.68 -2.16 6.11
C ARG A 60 11.10 -2.23 6.65
N ALA A 61 11.21 -2.14 7.98
CA ALA A 61 12.37 -2.65 8.68
C ALA A 61 11.94 -3.86 9.50
N PHE A 62 12.76 -4.92 9.52
CA PHE A 62 12.53 -6.16 10.26
C PHE A 62 13.86 -6.89 10.41
N GLU A 63 14.05 -7.61 11.50
CA GLU A 63 15.26 -8.39 11.74
C GLU A 63 16.58 -7.57 11.58
N GLY A 64 16.52 -6.26 11.91
CA GLY A 64 17.67 -5.35 11.79
C GLY A 64 17.97 -4.81 10.38
N VAL A 65 17.21 -5.20 9.37
CA VAL A 65 17.41 -4.77 7.97
C VAL A 65 16.23 -3.96 7.43
N ALA A 66 16.48 -3.15 6.38
CA ALA A 66 15.46 -2.37 5.69
C ALA A 66 15.68 -2.47 4.17
N PRO A 67 15.29 -3.60 3.56
CA PRO A 67 15.57 -3.86 2.15
C PRO A 67 14.84 -2.91 1.22
N ASP A 68 15.54 -2.48 0.13
CA ASP A 68 15.05 -1.56 -0.90
C ASP A 68 14.54 -0.19 -0.34
N LEU A 69 15.00 0.24 0.84
CA LEU A 69 14.57 1.50 1.45
C LEU A 69 14.83 2.70 0.55
N ASP A 70 15.97 2.74 -0.11
CA ASP A 70 16.37 3.74 -1.10
C ASP A 70 15.38 3.82 -2.27
N ARG A 71 14.97 2.66 -2.81
CA ARG A 71 13.99 2.58 -3.90
C ARG A 71 12.61 3.07 -3.47
N HIS A 72 12.20 2.80 -2.24
CA HIS A 72 10.94 3.31 -1.68
C HIS A 72 10.99 4.84 -1.48
N CYS A 73 12.13 5.38 -1.03
CA CYS A 73 12.36 6.82 -0.91
C CYS A 73 12.34 7.52 -2.28
N ALA A 74 12.96 6.93 -3.30
CA ALA A 74 12.92 7.47 -4.66
C ALA A 74 11.50 7.40 -5.26
N ARG A 75 10.75 6.31 -5.00
CA ARG A 75 9.42 6.13 -5.59
C ARG A 75 8.36 7.07 -5.00
N VAL A 76 8.45 7.51 -3.75
CA VAL A 76 7.50 8.52 -3.24
C VAL A 76 7.63 9.82 -4.02
N ASN A 77 8.85 10.24 -4.39
CA ASN A 77 9.09 11.41 -5.24
C ASN A 77 8.53 11.20 -6.66
N GLN A 78 8.78 10.04 -7.26
CA GLN A 78 8.20 9.71 -8.57
C GLN A 78 6.67 9.71 -8.53
N SER A 79 6.09 9.18 -7.45
CA SER A 79 4.63 9.22 -7.25
C SER A 79 4.10 10.66 -7.12
N ALA A 80 4.83 11.53 -6.45
CA ALA A 80 4.47 12.96 -6.37
C ALA A 80 4.49 13.62 -7.76
N ILE A 81 5.54 13.38 -8.55
CA ILE A 81 5.67 13.91 -9.93
C ILE A 81 4.51 13.43 -10.80
N ASN A 82 4.23 12.12 -10.81
CA ASN A 82 3.14 11.54 -11.61
C ASN A 82 1.77 12.08 -11.19
N PHE A 83 1.56 12.28 -9.88
CA PHE A 83 0.34 12.85 -9.33
C PHE A 83 0.24 14.38 -9.52
N LYS A 84 1.28 15.04 -10.05
CA LYS A 84 1.40 16.50 -10.22
C LYS A 84 1.57 17.27 -8.91
N LEU A 85 1.98 16.63 -7.83
CA LEU A 85 2.52 17.26 -6.64
C LEU A 85 4.00 17.63 -6.89
N LYS A 86 4.50 18.62 -6.15
CA LYS A 86 5.91 19.01 -6.20
C LYS A 86 6.70 18.25 -5.14
N PRO A 87 7.62 17.33 -5.49
CA PRO A 87 8.48 16.73 -4.49
C PRO A 87 9.42 17.80 -3.92
N VAL A 88 9.37 17.99 -2.60
CA VAL A 88 10.13 19.04 -1.88
C VAL A 88 11.21 18.45 -0.98
N VAL A 89 11.37 17.13 -0.98
CA VAL A 89 12.38 16.39 -0.21
C VAL A 89 13.15 15.50 -1.16
N GLU A 90 14.47 15.61 -1.15
CA GLU A 90 15.32 14.76 -1.98
C GLU A 90 15.31 13.29 -1.49
N PRO A 91 15.49 12.30 -2.39
CA PRO A 91 15.49 10.89 -2.02
C PRO A 91 16.50 10.53 -0.93
N GLU A 92 17.67 11.16 -0.95
CA GLU A 92 18.74 10.97 0.04
C GLU A 92 18.34 11.51 1.42
N THR A 93 17.59 12.61 1.45
CA THR A 93 17.03 13.18 2.70
C THR A 93 15.96 12.25 3.28
N TRP A 94 15.08 11.70 2.44
CA TRP A 94 14.13 10.66 2.88
C TRP A 94 14.85 9.46 3.50
N LEU A 95 15.90 8.98 2.84
CA LEU A 95 16.70 7.84 3.30
C LEU A 95 17.38 8.13 4.65
N ALA A 96 17.98 9.30 4.80
CA ALA A 96 18.64 9.73 6.04
C ALA A 96 17.63 9.82 7.20
N LEU A 97 16.49 10.49 6.98
CA LEU A 97 15.41 10.60 7.97
C LEU A 97 14.81 9.24 8.33
N ALA A 98 14.64 8.35 7.35
CA ALA A 98 14.12 7.01 7.61
C ALA A 98 15.09 6.21 8.50
N ARG A 99 16.40 6.27 8.25
CA ARG A 99 17.42 5.62 9.10
C ARG A 99 17.45 6.21 10.50
N GLU A 100 17.42 7.53 10.62
CA GLU A 100 17.32 8.21 11.92
C GLU A 100 16.05 7.81 12.67
N GLY A 101 14.91 7.76 11.98
CA GLY A 101 13.63 7.37 12.58
C GLY A 101 13.60 5.92 13.03
N ILE A 102 14.20 4.99 12.27
CA ILE A 102 14.34 3.57 12.65
C ILE A 102 15.14 3.45 13.96
N SER A 103 16.21 4.23 14.15
CA SER A 103 17.04 4.17 15.35
C SER A 103 16.33 4.62 16.64
N ARG A 104 15.11 5.13 16.56
CA ARG A 104 14.26 5.48 17.72
C ARG A 104 13.48 4.31 18.30
N PHE A 105 13.58 3.14 17.66
CA PHE A 105 12.91 1.90 18.06
C PHE A 105 13.94 0.86 18.49
N ASP A 106 13.45 -0.22 19.10
CA ASP A 106 14.29 -1.37 19.39
C ASP A 106 14.91 -1.95 18.10
N ALA A 107 16.15 -2.43 18.19
CA ALA A 107 16.96 -2.85 17.04
C ALA A 107 16.27 -3.91 16.15
N ASN A 108 15.44 -4.77 16.76
CA ASN A 108 14.71 -5.83 16.04
C ASN A 108 13.22 -5.50 15.85
N ALA A 109 12.82 -4.25 16.09
CA ALA A 109 11.43 -3.85 15.90
C ALA A 109 11.00 -4.06 14.44
N GLU A 110 9.81 -4.62 14.27
CA GLU A 110 9.18 -4.75 12.97
C GLU A 110 8.42 -3.46 12.65
N LEU A 111 8.96 -2.67 11.72
CA LEU A 111 8.50 -1.32 11.45
C LEU A 111 7.88 -1.16 10.07
N TYR A 112 6.89 -0.30 9.97
CA TYR A 112 6.40 0.26 8.72
C TYR A 112 6.86 1.71 8.59
N ILE A 113 7.49 2.04 7.46
CA ILE A 113 8.09 3.35 7.18
C ILE A 113 7.28 3.98 6.06
N ARG A 114 6.64 5.12 6.34
CA ARG A 114 5.68 5.76 5.43
C ARG A 114 6.05 7.22 5.16
N PRO A 115 6.83 7.51 4.12
CA PRO A 115 6.93 8.86 3.58
C PRO A 115 5.62 9.24 2.86
N MET A 116 5.18 10.49 3.03
CA MET A 116 3.92 10.99 2.47
C MET A 116 4.09 12.41 1.95
N TYR A 117 3.40 12.70 0.83
CA TYR A 117 3.16 14.05 0.32
C TYR A 117 1.67 14.32 0.18
N TRP A 118 1.27 15.57 0.31
CA TRP A 118 -0.10 16.03 0.02
C TRP A 118 -0.12 17.48 -0.40
N ALA A 119 -1.15 17.89 -1.13
CA ALA A 119 -1.42 19.31 -1.35
C ALA A 119 -2.08 19.93 -0.11
N GLN A 120 -1.57 21.06 0.34
CA GLN A 120 -2.14 21.79 1.48
C GLN A 120 -3.38 22.56 1.09
N THR A 121 -3.37 23.22 -0.08
CA THR A 121 -4.50 24.02 -0.56
C THR A 121 -4.90 23.68 -1.99
N GLY A 122 -6.09 24.10 -2.36
CA GLY A 122 -6.57 24.12 -3.75
C GLY A 122 -6.56 25.52 -4.34
N SER A 123 -6.55 25.60 -5.66
CA SER A 123 -6.69 26.84 -6.42
C SER A 123 -8.01 26.88 -7.18
N GLY A 124 -8.50 28.07 -7.56
CA GLY A 124 -9.56 28.27 -8.53
C GLY A 124 -10.86 27.48 -8.33
N GLY A 125 -11.44 27.44 -7.14
CA GLY A 125 -12.70 26.74 -6.89
C GLY A 125 -12.57 25.40 -6.18
N GLY A 126 -11.34 25.01 -5.78
CA GLY A 126 -11.11 24.00 -4.76
C GLY A 126 -10.86 22.56 -5.25
N VAL A 127 -11.22 22.18 -6.47
CA VAL A 127 -10.94 20.84 -7.01
C VAL A 127 -9.50 20.71 -7.51
N LEU A 128 -8.99 21.76 -8.14
CA LEU A 128 -7.61 21.82 -8.58
C LEU A 128 -6.72 22.13 -7.36
N PHE A 129 -5.81 21.24 -7.02
CA PHE A 129 -4.84 21.52 -5.96
C PHE A 129 -3.68 22.38 -6.48
N ASP A 130 -3.03 23.09 -5.54
CA ASP A 130 -1.86 23.92 -5.82
C ASP A 130 -0.58 23.12 -5.49
N PRO A 131 0.21 22.69 -6.51
CA PRO A 131 1.45 21.94 -6.30
C PRO A 131 2.49 22.68 -5.45
N GLU A 132 2.50 24.03 -5.50
CA GLU A 132 3.45 24.84 -4.71
C GLU A 132 3.18 24.75 -3.20
N THR A 133 2.00 24.28 -2.82
CA THR A 133 1.62 24.04 -1.43
C THR A 133 1.83 22.60 -0.98
N THR A 134 2.64 21.83 -1.72
CA THR A 134 2.96 20.44 -1.33
C THR A 134 3.64 20.43 0.04
N ASN A 135 3.04 19.67 0.95
CA ASN A 135 3.56 19.42 2.28
C ASN A 135 3.86 17.92 2.46
N TRP A 136 4.55 17.53 3.51
CA TRP A 136 5.06 16.19 3.68
C TRP A 136 5.25 15.78 5.15
N CYS A 137 5.33 14.49 5.39
CA CYS A 137 5.77 13.90 6.64
C CYS A 137 6.43 12.53 6.42
N LEU A 138 7.16 12.06 7.41
CA LEU A 138 7.62 10.68 7.51
C LEU A 138 7.05 10.06 8.79
N CYS A 139 6.20 9.06 8.65
CA CYS A 139 5.63 8.33 9.78
C CYS A 139 6.24 6.93 9.85
N ILE A 140 6.81 6.56 11.00
CA ILE A 140 7.36 5.22 11.27
C ILE A 140 6.66 4.65 12.48
N TYR A 141 6.21 3.41 12.39
CA TYR A 141 5.47 2.78 13.48
C TYR A 141 5.68 1.27 13.54
N VAL A 142 5.53 0.72 14.74
CA VAL A 142 5.58 -0.74 14.96
C VAL A 142 4.40 -1.40 14.25
N ALA A 143 4.73 -2.32 13.37
CA ALA A 143 3.79 -3.12 12.60
C ALA A 143 4.34 -4.53 12.43
N PRO A 144 3.88 -5.50 13.22
CA PRO A 144 4.36 -6.88 13.14
C PRO A 144 4.28 -7.45 11.72
N MET A 145 5.28 -8.25 11.33
CA MET A 145 5.25 -8.99 10.08
C MET A 145 4.10 -10.00 10.12
N PRO A 146 3.27 -10.07 9.06
CA PRO A 146 2.18 -11.04 9.05
C PRO A 146 2.71 -12.48 9.07
N PRO A 147 1.98 -13.40 9.69
CA PRO A 147 2.36 -14.80 9.72
C PRO A 147 2.38 -15.40 8.31
N THR A 148 3.21 -16.44 8.12
CA THR A 148 3.36 -17.18 6.87
C THR A 148 2.32 -18.29 6.68
N SER A 149 1.25 -18.30 7.48
CA SER A 149 0.18 -19.31 7.42
C SER A 149 -0.60 -19.33 6.10
N GLY A 150 -0.40 -18.30 5.28
CA GLY A 150 -1.05 -18.18 3.99
C GLY A 150 -2.44 -17.56 4.02
N SER A 151 -2.97 -17.27 2.84
CA SER A 151 -4.27 -16.62 2.67
C SER A 151 -5.23 -17.42 1.80
N ALA A 152 -6.52 -17.34 2.12
CA ALA A 152 -7.61 -17.76 1.25
C ALA A 152 -8.01 -16.58 0.34
N ILE A 153 -8.12 -16.82 -0.94
CA ILE A 153 -8.41 -15.78 -1.95
C ILE A 153 -9.62 -16.13 -2.82
N THR A 154 -10.20 -15.11 -3.41
CA THR A 154 -11.31 -15.24 -4.36
C THR A 154 -11.26 -14.13 -5.41
N LEU A 155 -12.18 -14.16 -6.39
CA LEU A 155 -12.33 -13.08 -7.37
C LEU A 155 -13.14 -11.92 -6.78
N SER A 156 -12.62 -10.70 -6.93
CA SER A 156 -13.37 -9.47 -6.61
C SER A 156 -14.38 -9.13 -7.70
N PRO A 157 -15.59 -8.66 -7.37
CA PRO A 157 -16.50 -8.06 -8.33
C PRO A 157 -16.03 -6.66 -8.80
N PHE A 158 -15.13 -6.03 -8.07
CA PHE A 158 -14.59 -4.70 -8.37
C PHE A 158 -13.31 -4.80 -9.20
N ARG A 159 -13.12 -3.83 -10.10
CA ARG A 159 -12.02 -3.79 -11.04
C ARG A 159 -10.96 -2.76 -10.68
N ARG A 160 -9.74 -2.96 -11.15
CA ARG A 160 -8.71 -1.92 -11.14
C ARG A 160 -9.04 -0.86 -12.20
N PRO A 161 -8.87 0.43 -11.90
CA PRO A 161 -9.04 1.48 -12.90
C PRO A 161 -7.90 1.47 -13.93
N THR A 162 -8.14 2.13 -15.07
CA THR A 162 -7.11 2.42 -16.07
C THR A 162 -6.47 3.79 -15.82
N MET A 163 -5.36 4.10 -16.51
CA MET A 163 -4.68 5.39 -16.45
C MET A 163 -5.59 6.57 -16.81
N GLU A 164 -6.57 6.36 -17.70
CA GLU A 164 -7.51 7.38 -18.13
C GLU A 164 -8.55 7.70 -17.06
N SER A 165 -8.77 6.80 -16.11
CA SER A 165 -9.81 6.95 -15.07
C SER A 165 -9.26 7.24 -13.67
N ALA A 166 -7.99 6.92 -13.40
CA ALA A 166 -7.37 7.17 -12.10
C ALA A 166 -5.83 7.14 -12.19
N PRO A 167 -5.10 7.79 -11.27
CA PRO A 167 -3.65 7.91 -11.31
C PRO A 167 -2.95 6.61 -10.83
N VAL A 168 -3.06 5.54 -11.61
CA VAL A 168 -2.55 4.19 -11.25
C VAL A 168 -1.04 4.03 -11.41
N ASP A 169 -0.36 4.99 -12.03
CA ASP A 169 1.09 5.09 -12.18
C ASP A 169 1.81 5.67 -10.95
N CYS A 170 1.05 5.99 -9.91
CA CYS A 170 1.59 6.45 -8.64
C CYS A 170 0.90 5.77 -7.45
N LYS A 171 1.55 5.80 -6.28
CA LYS A 171 0.99 5.25 -5.05
C LYS A 171 0.10 6.30 -4.37
N ALA A 172 -1.05 6.58 -5.01
CA ALA A 172 -1.99 7.62 -4.59
C ALA A 172 -3.01 7.12 -3.56
N GLY A 173 -3.30 7.93 -2.56
CA GLY A 173 -4.27 7.62 -1.51
C GLY A 173 -5.68 7.38 -2.04
N CYS A 174 -6.08 8.12 -3.09
CA CYS A 174 -7.41 8.02 -3.71
C CYS A 174 -7.72 6.64 -4.36
N LEU A 175 -6.72 5.79 -4.60
CA LEU A 175 -6.92 4.44 -5.15
C LEU A 175 -7.36 3.42 -4.09
N TYR A 176 -7.06 3.67 -2.81
CA TYR A 176 -7.26 2.70 -1.72
C TYR A 176 -8.71 2.48 -1.31
N PRO A 177 -9.65 3.43 -1.40
CA PRO A 177 -11.06 3.17 -1.17
C PRO A 177 -11.64 2.07 -2.07
N ASN A 178 -11.21 2.00 -3.34
CA ASN A 178 -11.60 0.92 -4.24
C ASN A 178 -11.03 -0.44 -3.80
N ASN A 179 -9.77 -0.46 -3.37
CA ASN A 179 -9.14 -1.68 -2.86
C ASN A 179 -9.79 -2.13 -1.55
N SER A 180 -10.10 -1.19 -0.65
CA SER A 180 -10.76 -1.48 0.62
C SER A 180 -12.13 -2.11 0.43
N ARG A 181 -12.97 -1.60 -0.49
CA ARG A 181 -14.27 -2.21 -0.76
C ARG A 181 -14.16 -3.62 -1.35
N ALA A 182 -13.12 -3.87 -2.17
CA ALA A 182 -12.86 -5.20 -2.72
C ALA A 182 -12.46 -6.20 -1.62
N LEU A 183 -11.59 -5.79 -0.70
CA LEU A 183 -11.19 -6.59 0.45
C LEU A 183 -12.36 -6.83 1.41
N ASN A 184 -13.16 -5.83 1.72
CA ASN A 184 -14.34 -5.96 2.59
C ASN A 184 -15.35 -6.96 2.02
N GLU A 185 -15.59 -6.92 0.71
CA GLU A 185 -16.49 -7.85 0.03
C GLU A 185 -15.95 -9.29 0.10
N ALA A 186 -14.65 -9.50 -0.15
CA ALA A 186 -14.03 -10.80 -0.01
C ALA A 186 -14.08 -11.33 1.43
N GLN A 187 -13.82 -10.47 2.42
CA GLN A 187 -13.90 -10.82 3.84
C GLN A 187 -15.32 -11.22 4.25
N ALA A 188 -16.33 -10.53 3.73
CA ALA A 188 -17.73 -10.89 4.00
C ALA A 188 -18.11 -12.30 3.48
N ARG A 189 -17.36 -12.83 2.49
CA ARG A 189 -17.47 -14.20 1.97
C ARG A 189 -16.50 -15.21 2.64
N GLY A 190 -15.72 -14.80 3.65
CA GLY A 190 -14.79 -15.69 4.38
C GLY A 190 -13.41 -15.86 3.70
N PHE A 191 -12.97 -14.88 2.89
CA PHE A 191 -11.65 -14.86 2.28
C PHE A 191 -10.77 -13.75 2.89
N ASN A 192 -9.46 -13.96 2.86
CA ASN A 192 -8.51 -12.98 3.40
C ASN A 192 -8.14 -11.90 2.38
N ASN A 193 -8.21 -12.22 1.09
CA ASN A 193 -7.84 -11.33 -0.01
C ASN A 193 -8.62 -11.66 -1.28
N CYS A 194 -8.48 -10.84 -2.31
CA CYS A 194 -9.12 -11.08 -3.60
C CYS A 194 -8.20 -10.70 -4.76
N LEU A 195 -8.35 -11.41 -5.88
CA LEU A 195 -7.79 -10.99 -7.16
C LEU A 195 -8.70 -9.92 -7.79
N MET A 196 -8.11 -8.83 -8.20
CA MET A 196 -8.80 -7.76 -8.94
C MET A 196 -8.43 -7.85 -10.42
N LEU A 197 -9.42 -7.74 -11.27
CA LEU A 197 -9.23 -7.72 -12.72
C LEU A 197 -9.08 -6.29 -13.23
N ASP A 198 -8.45 -6.13 -14.39
CA ASP A 198 -8.51 -4.91 -15.20
C ASP A 198 -9.87 -4.79 -15.91
N MET A 199 -10.06 -3.73 -16.70
CA MET A 199 -11.31 -3.48 -17.42
C MET A 199 -11.55 -4.48 -18.56
N LEU A 200 -10.51 -5.19 -19.03
CA LEU A 200 -10.59 -6.21 -20.08
C LEU A 200 -10.75 -7.63 -19.52
N GLY A 201 -10.86 -7.78 -18.21
CA GLY A 201 -11.03 -9.06 -17.54
C GLY A 201 -9.73 -9.86 -17.38
N ASN A 202 -8.58 -9.21 -17.43
CA ASN A 202 -7.31 -9.83 -17.09
C ASN A 202 -7.01 -9.63 -15.60
N VAL A 203 -6.34 -10.58 -14.98
CA VAL A 203 -5.86 -10.41 -13.59
C VAL A 203 -4.83 -9.31 -13.54
N ALA A 204 -5.04 -8.32 -12.67
CA ALA A 204 -4.14 -7.23 -12.43
C ALA A 204 -3.25 -7.49 -11.20
N GLU A 205 -3.85 -7.56 -10.04
CA GLU A 205 -3.15 -7.76 -8.77
C GLU A 205 -4.12 -8.23 -7.67
N PHE A 206 -3.63 -8.46 -6.46
CA PHE A 206 -4.45 -8.58 -5.26
C PHE A 206 -5.02 -7.24 -4.81
N GLY A 207 -5.96 -7.25 -3.88
CA GLY A 207 -6.50 -6.03 -3.27
C GLY A 207 -5.46 -5.13 -2.61
N ASN A 208 -4.28 -5.66 -2.22
CA ASN A 208 -3.25 -4.90 -1.50
C ASN A 208 -1.80 -5.27 -1.86
N SER A 209 -1.57 -6.11 -2.86
CA SER A 209 -0.23 -6.60 -3.26
C SER A 209 -0.23 -7.14 -4.69
N ASN A 210 0.95 -7.33 -5.27
CA ASN A 210 1.06 -8.02 -6.54
C ASN A 210 0.93 -9.54 -6.37
N VAL A 211 0.69 -10.25 -7.47
CA VAL A 211 0.44 -11.69 -7.48
C VAL A 211 1.37 -12.43 -8.44
N PHE A 212 1.75 -13.63 -8.02
CA PHE A 212 2.44 -14.64 -8.82
C PHE A 212 1.67 -15.95 -8.77
N MET A 213 1.82 -16.73 -9.80
CA MET A 213 1.41 -18.13 -9.83
C MET A 213 2.52 -19.00 -10.42
N ALA A 214 2.53 -20.30 -10.10
CA ALA A 214 3.37 -21.26 -10.81
C ALA A 214 2.50 -22.28 -11.50
N LYS A 215 2.92 -22.69 -12.69
CA LYS A 215 2.28 -23.74 -13.48
C LYS A 215 3.33 -24.44 -14.34
N ASP A 216 3.31 -25.76 -14.32
CA ASP A 216 4.18 -26.63 -15.14
C ASP A 216 5.67 -26.21 -15.07
N GLY A 217 6.17 -25.88 -13.89
CA GLY A 217 7.57 -25.50 -13.64
C GLY A 217 7.93 -24.05 -14.01
N VAL A 218 6.96 -23.22 -14.41
CA VAL A 218 7.16 -21.81 -14.79
C VAL A 218 6.45 -20.90 -13.80
N VAL A 219 7.12 -19.85 -13.35
CA VAL A 219 6.51 -18.79 -12.54
C VAL A 219 5.94 -17.71 -13.47
N LEU A 220 4.69 -17.35 -13.24
CA LEU A 220 3.93 -16.39 -14.04
C LEU A 220 3.44 -15.24 -13.17
N THR A 221 3.45 -14.03 -13.71
CA THR A 221 2.88 -12.83 -13.05
C THR A 221 2.26 -11.92 -14.10
N PRO A 222 1.19 -11.16 -13.77
CA PRO A 222 0.63 -10.19 -14.70
C PRO A 222 1.67 -9.20 -15.21
N ALA A 223 1.74 -9.01 -16.54
CA ALA A 223 2.57 -7.97 -17.14
C ALA A 223 2.01 -6.58 -16.78
N PRO A 224 2.86 -5.60 -16.44
CA PRO A 224 2.42 -4.23 -16.20
C PRO A 224 1.67 -3.68 -17.41
N ASN A 225 0.42 -3.26 -17.21
CA ASN A 225 -0.47 -2.77 -18.26
C ASN A 225 -1.14 -1.43 -17.90
N GLY A 226 -0.60 -0.70 -16.92
CA GLY A 226 -1.13 0.58 -16.49
C GLY A 226 -2.39 0.49 -15.62
N THR A 227 -2.73 -0.67 -15.06
CA THR A 227 -3.88 -0.83 -14.15
C THR A 227 -3.50 -1.15 -12.71
N PHE A 228 -2.21 -1.43 -12.47
CA PHE A 228 -1.67 -1.73 -11.16
C PHE A 228 -0.24 -1.20 -10.98
N LEU A 229 0.18 -1.08 -9.74
CA LEU A 229 1.53 -0.62 -9.41
C LEU A 229 2.54 -1.74 -9.62
N ASN A 230 3.59 -1.50 -10.45
CA ASN A 230 4.72 -2.41 -10.56
C ASN A 230 5.57 -2.35 -9.27
N GLY A 231 5.25 -3.21 -8.31
CA GLY A 231 5.79 -3.16 -6.94
C GLY A 231 7.29 -3.37 -6.88
N ILE A 232 7.99 -2.66 -5.98
CA ILE A 232 9.44 -2.82 -5.75
C ILE A 232 9.74 -4.26 -5.32
N THR A 233 8.97 -4.81 -4.38
CA THR A 233 9.11 -6.21 -3.97
C THR A 233 8.85 -7.18 -5.12
N ARG A 234 7.85 -6.88 -5.99
CA ARG A 234 7.59 -7.70 -7.19
C ARG A 234 8.79 -7.74 -8.12
N GLN A 235 9.36 -6.58 -8.45
CA GLN A 235 10.54 -6.49 -9.31
C GLN A 235 11.71 -7.28 -8.70
N ARG A 236 11.98 -7.08 -7.41
CA ARG A 236 13.04 -7.80 -6.68
C ARG A 236 12.85 -9.32 -6.74
N VAL A 237 11.64 -9.82 -6.51
CA VAL A 237 11.32 -11.26 -6.58
C VAL A 237 11.54 -11.81 -7.98
N ILE A 238 11.16 -11.07 -9.04
CA ILE A 238 11.41 -11.48 -10.43
C ILE A 238 12.91 -11.60 -10.68
N ASP A 239 13.68 -10.58 -10.30
CA ASP A 239 15.14 -10.54 -10.54
C ASP A 239 15.84 -11.68 -9.78
N LEU A 240 15.49 -11.89 -8.52
CA LEU A 240 16.08 -12.94 -7.69
C LEU A 240 15.76 -14.35 -8.21
N LEU A 241 14.52 -14.61 -8.59
CA LEU A 241 14.13 -15.92 -9.17
C LEU A 241 14.83 -16.17 -10.50
N ARG A 242 14.92 -15.16 -11.38
CA ARG A 242 15.63 -15.27 -12.66
C ARG A 242 17.12 -15.51 -12.46
N ALA A 243 17.76 -14.80 -11.54
CA ALA A 243 19.17 -15.00 -11.19
C ALA A 243 19.45 -16.40 -10.64
N ASP A 244 18.47 -16.99 -9.98
CA ASP A 244 18.53 -18.35 -9.42
C ASP A 244 18.08 -19.44 -10.43
N GLY A 245 17.97 -19.09 -11.73
CA GLY A 245 17.66 -20.02 -12.83
C GLY A 245 16.18 -20.41 -12.97
N VAL A 246 15.26 -19.72 -12.26
CA VAL A 246 13.83 -19.96 -12.42
C VAL A 246 13.30 -19.19 -13.64
N THR A 247 12.56 -19.86 -14.50
CA THR A 247 11.84 -19.19 -15.59
C THR A 247 10.69 -18.36 -15.03
N VAL A 248 10.78 -17.03 -15.15
CA VAL A 248 9.73 -16.09 -14.76
C VAL A 248 9.22 -15.33 -15.98
N VAL A 249 7.93 -15.48 -16.28
CA VAL A 249 7.27 -14.86 -17.43
C VAL A 249 6.22 -13.86 -16.99
N GLU A 250 6.35 -12.64 -17.46
CA GLU A 250 5.36 -11.58 -17.32
C GLU A 250 4.41 -11.64 -18.52
N LYS A 251 3.13 -11.89 -18.30
CA LYS A 251 2.14 -12.03 -19.39
C LYS A 251 0.73 -11.67 -18.94
N THR A 252 -0.17 -11.49 -19.88
CA THR A 252 -1.60 -11.39 -19.60
C THR A 252 -2.13 -12.71 -19.06
N LEU A 253 -2.81 -12.67 -17.92
CA LEU A 253 -3.35 -13.83 -17.22
C LEU A 253 -4.85 -13.63 -16.97
N LYS A 254 -5.60 -14.72 -17.04
CA LYS A 254 -7.03 -14.76 -16.70
C LYS A 254 -7.24 -15.40 -15.34
N TYR A 255 -8.40 -15.19 -14.75
CA TYR A 255 -8.73 -15.82 -13.47
C TYR A 255 -8.69 -17.35 -13.52
N ALA A 256 -9.10 -17.94 -14.64
CA ALA A 256 -9.03 -19.38 -14.87
C ALA A 256 -7.59 -19.94 -14.81
N ASP A 257 -6.57 -19.16 -15.20
CA ASP A 257 -5.17 -19.57 -15.06
C ASP A 257 -4.81 -19.77 -13.59
N PHE A 258 -5.25 -18.87 -12.72
CA PHE A 258 -5.04 -18.96 -11.26
C PHE A 258 -5.84 -20.11 -10.64
N GLN A 259 -7.04 -20.36 -11.09
CA GLN A 259 -7.81 -21.53 -10.64
C GLN A 259 -7.13 -22.84 -11.00
N GLY A 260 -6.38 -22.90 -12.10
CA GLY A 260 -5.57 -24.04 -12.54
C GLY A 260 -4.12 -24.05 -12.06
N ALA A 261 -3.67 -23.06 -11.31
CA ALA A 261 -2.29 -22.92 -10.88
C ALA A 261 -1.84 -24.03 -9.91
N ASP A 262 -0.57 -24.42 -9.95
CA ASP A 262 0.01 -25.35 -8.98
C ASP A 262 0.30 -24.65 -7.65
N GLU A 263 0.77 -23.39 -7.71
CA GLU A 263 1.01 -22.51 -6.58
C GLU A 263 0.52 -21.10 -6.89
N ILE A 264 0.14 -20.36 -5.85
CA ILE A 264 -0.11 -18.91 -5.91
C ILE A 264 0.57 -18.27 -4.71
N PHE A 265 1.23 -17.12 -4.92
CA PHE A 265 1.80 -16.32 -3.84
C PHE A 265 1.73 -14.84 -4.15
N SER A 266 1.74 -14.04 -3.10
CA SER A 266 1.75 -12.60 -3.20
C SER A 266 3.16 -12.02 -3.06
N SER A 267 3.38 -10.85 -3.64
CA SER A 267 4.52 -10.01 -3.31
C SER A 267 4.08 -8.59 -3.00
N GLY A 268 4.63 -8.02 -1.95
CA GLY A 268 4.33 -6.64 -1.56
C GLY A 268 5.04 -6.25 -0.28
N ASN A 269 5.18 -4.95 -0.07
CA ASN A 269 5.99 -4.47 1.04
C ASN A 269 5.53 -5.01 2.41
N PHE A 270 4.22 -5.18 2.63
CA PHE A 270 3.67 -5.53 3.95
C PHE A 270 4.11 -6.93 4.43
N ALA A 271 4.00 -7.95 3.58
CA ALA A 271 4.34 -9.35 3.90
C ALA A 271 5.60 -9.84 3.18
N LYS A 272 6.20 -9.01 2.33
CA LYS A 272 7.24 -9.36 1.37
C LYS A 272 6.77 -10.45 0.40
N VAL A 273 6.92 -11.70 0.76
CA VAL A 273 6.43 -12.85 -0.03
C VAL A 273 5.57 -13.73 0.88
N ALA A 274 4.32 -13.97 0.50
CA ALA A 274 3.38 -14.76 1.30
C ALA A 274 2.58 -15.75 0.43
N PRO A 275 2.30 -16.98 0.92
CA PRO A 275 1.63 -17.99 0.12
C PRO A 275 0.12 -17.81 0.10
N VAL A 276 -0.52 -18.38 -0.89
CA VAL A 276 -1.95 -18.64 -0.94
C VAL A 276 -2.20 -20.11 -0.65
N ILE A 277 -3.14 -20.39 0.24
CA ILE A 277 -3.50 -21.76 0.65
C ILE A 277 -4.89 -22.20 0.18
N ARG A 278 -5.66 -21.28 -0.39
CA ARG A 278 -6.98 -21.58 -0.96
C ARG A 278 -7.37 -20.53 -2.00
N ILE A 279 -7.88 -20.98 -3.13
CA ILE A 279 -8.57 -20.15 -4.12
C ILE A 279 -9.98 -20.67 -4.30
N ASP A 280 -11.00 -19.84 -4.04
CA ASP A 280 -12.41 -20.26 -3.96
C ASP A 280 -12.56 -21.49 -3.03
N ASP A 281 -13.05 -22.61 -3.58
CA ASP A 281 -13.21 -23.89 -2.85
C ASP A 281 -11.99 -24.82 -2.98
N ARG A 282 -10.99 -24.44 -3.79
CA ARG A 282 -9.82 -25.28 -4.03
C ARG A 282 -8.70 -24.96 -3.01
N SER A 283 -8.35 -25.98 -2.23
CA SER A 283 -7.16 -25.90 -1.33
C SER A 283 -5.87 -25.97 -2.14
N LEU A 284 -4.89 -25.20 -1.69
CA LEU A 284 -3.52 -25.17 -2.18
C LEU A 284 -2.57 -25.45 -1.03
N GLN A 285 -1.35 -25.87 -1.35
CA GLN A 285 -0.24 -25.94 -0.38
C GLN A 285 0.82 -24.92 -0.76
N PRO A 286 1.52 -24.32 0.21
CA PRO A 286 2.71 -23.54 -0.08
C PRO A 286 3.70 -24.41 -0.87
N GLY A 287 4.04 -23.97 -2.08
CA GLY A 287 4.85 -24.79 -2.97
C GLY A 287 6.33 -24.39 -3.02
N PRO A 288 7.15 -25.11 -3.83
CA PRO A 288 8.60 -24.90 -3.91
C PRO A 288 8.96 -23.51 -4.48
N PHE A 289 8.21 -22.94 -5.42
CA PHE A 289 8.53 -21.62 -5.98
C PHE A 289 8.25 -20.49 -4.98
N TYR A 290 7.16 -20.57 -4.22
CA TYR A 290 6.92 -19.67 -3.11
C TYR A 290 8.06 -19.73 -2.09
N SER A 291 8.41 -20.95 -1.65
CA SER A 291 9.45 -21.17 -0.64
C SER A 291 10.80 -20.64 -1.11
N ARG A 292 11.13 -20.86 -2.38
CA ARG A 292 12.34 -20.36 -3.03
C ARG A 292 12.35 -18.84 -3.14
N ALA A 293 11.26 -18.24 -3.62
CA ALA A 293 11.12 -16.78 -3.72
C ALA A 293 11.27 -16.09 -2.37
N ARG A 294 10.63 -16.65 -1.32
CA ARG A 294 10.75 -16.14 0.05
C ARG A 294 12.18 -16.26 0.57
N LYS A 295 12.80 -17.43 0.42
CA LYS A 295 14.19 -17.63 0.86
C LYS A 295 15.14 -16.66 0.18
N LEU A 296 15.09 -16.55 -1.12
CA LEU A 296 15.95 -15.64 -1.91
C LEU A 296 15.73 -14.17 -1.50
N TYR A 297 14.49 -13.78 -1.21
CA TYR A 297 14.22 -12.43 -0.73
C TYR A 297 14.81 -12.18 0.67
N TRP A 298 14.75 -13.14 1.59
CA TRP A 298 15.35 -13.01 2.92
C TRP A 298 16.88 -13.02 2.86
N ASP A 299 17.47 -13.89 2.04
CA ASP A 299 18.92 -13.89 1.79
C ASP A 299 19.38 -12.52 1.24
N PHE A 300 18.66 -11.95 0.26
CA PHE A 300 18.93 -10.62 -0.25
C PHE A 300 18.77 -9.52 0.80
N ALA A 301 17.75 -9.60 1.64
CA ALA A 301 17.48 -8.57 2.66
C ALA A 301 18.58 -8.47 3.70
N HIS A 302 19.31 -9.56 3.94
CA HIS A 302 20.37 -9.68 4.96
C HIS A 302 21.80 -9.66 4.36
N ALA A 303 21.94 -9.55 3.03
CA ALA A 303 23.23 -9.40 2.35
C ALA A 303 23.70 -7.93 2.40
#